data_4927be3c9c1cc34d6bcd58af8614744a
#
_entry.id   4927be3c9c1cc34d6bcd58af8614744a
#
_cell.length_a   1.000
_cell.length_b   1.000
_cell.length_c   1.000
_cell.angle_alpha   90.00
_cell.angle_beta   90.00
_cell.angle_gamma   90.00
#
_symmetry.space_group_name_H-M   'P 1'
#
loop_
_entity.id
_entity.type
_entity.pdbx_description
1 polymer ?
#
loop_
_entity_poly.entity_id
_entity_poly.type
_entity_poly.pdbx_seq_one_letter_code
_entity_poly.pdbx_strand_id
1 'polypeptide(L)'
;MAYITFDEVGAMLDDIAEEIPKDFYRELNGGVFLSPDIKMHPEGSRNGAENLYILGEYHNDRKGMGGLGRYIAIYYGSFIRVYADMSPKEQKEHLRGVLLHEFTHHMESLAGEHGLAVKDAQRLEQYKRRFKVRRKQ
;
A
#
# COMPACT_ATOMS: atom_id res chain seq x y z
N MET A 1 21.71 16.30 3.82
CA MET A 1 20.34 16.17 3.31
C MET A 1 19.53 15.28 4.23
N ALA A 2 18.43 15.78 4.72
CA ALA A 2 17.59 15.02 5.63
C ALA A 2 16.61 14.16 4.82
N TYR A 3 16.53 12.90 5.16
CA TYR A 3 15.52 12.03 4.59
C TYR A 3 14.18 12.30 5.26
N ILE A 4 13.10 12.00 4.53
CA ILE A 4 11.77 12.06 5.13
C ILE A 4 11.72 11.07 6.30
N THR A 5 11.17 11.51 7.42
CA THR A 5 11.16 10.70 8.64
C THR A 5 9.99 9.71 8.63
N PHE A 6 10.10 8.73 9.54
CA PHE A 6 9.01 7.77 9.77
C PHE A 6 7.70 8.48 10.09
N ASP A 7 7.75 9.48 10.97
CA ASP A 7 6.53 10.21 11.35
C ASP A 7 5.97 11.02 10.19
N GLU A 8 6.82 11.57 9.35
CA GLU A 8 6.37 12.30 8.17
C GLU A 8 5.69 11.39 7.15
N VAL A 9 6.26 10.20 6.93
CA VAL A 9 5.62 9.21 6.05
C VAL A 9 4.31 8.72 6.67
N GLY A 10 4.29 8.54 7.98
CA GLY A 10 3.07 8.18 8.70
C GLY A 10 1.96 9.20 8.49
N ALA A 11 2.29 10.49 8.56
CA ALA A 11 1.32 11.55 8.32
C ALA A 11 0.81 11.53 6.88
N MET A 12 1.70 11.30 5.92
CA MET A 12 1.30 11.16 4.51
C MET A 12 0.35 9.97 4.34
N LEU A 13 0.69 8.86 4.98
CA LEU A 13 -0.13 7.65 4.89
C LEU A 13 -1.52 7.87 5.48
N ASP A 14 -1.59 8.57 6.60
CA ASP A 14 -2.87 8.89 7.22
C ASP A 14 -3.73 9.76 6.30
N ASP A 15 -3.13 10.76 5.65
CA ASP A 15 -3.84 11.59 4.69
C ASP A 15 -4.38 10.80 3.52
N ILE A 16 -3.54 9.91 2.97
CA ILE A 16 -3.94 9.05 1.86
C ILE A 16 -5.07 8.11 2.29
N ALA A 17 -4.94 7.53 3.47
CA ALA A 17 -5.93 6.59 3.99
C ALA A 17 -7.30 7.25 4.17
N GLU A 18 -7.33 8.52 4.56
CA GLU A 18 -8.58 9.27 4.68
C GLU A 18 -9.22 9.58 3.34
N GLU A 19 -8.42 9.67 2.27
CA GLU A 19 -8.94 9.89 0.91
C GLU A 19 -9.71 8.68 0.38
N ILE A 20 -9.35 7.49 0.84
CA ILE A 20 -9.92 6.24 0.30
C ILE A 20 -11.33 6.04 0.87
N PRO A 21 -12.33 5.77 0.03
CA PRO A 21 -13.69 5.54 0.49
C PRO A 21 -13.76 4.49 1.58
N LYS A 22 -14.56 4.76 2.61
CA LYS A 22 -14.64 3.92 3.80
C LYS A 22 -15.04 2.48 3.52
N ASP A 23 -15.86 2.26 2.53
CA ASP A 23 -16.35 0.92 2.23
C ASP A 23 -15.26 0.00 1.65
N PHE A 24 -14.13 0.56 1.20
CA PHE A 24 -12.99 -0.27 0.81
C PHE A 24 -12.30 -0.90 2.02
N TYR A 25 -12.54 -0.35 3.21
CA TYR A 25 -11.95 -0.87 4.45
C TYR A 25 -12.74 -2.02 5.08
N ARG A 26 -13.88 -2.38 4.50
CA ARG A 26 -14.69 -3.43 5.12
C ARG A 26 -13.88 -4.72 5.23
N GLU A 27 -14.01 -5.39 6.36
CA GLU A 27 -13.30 -6.62 6.69
C GLU A 27 -11.77 -6.48 6.71
N LEU A 28 -11.25 -5.27 6.63
CA LEU A 28 -9.82 -5.00 6.84
C LEU A 28 -9.59 -4.76 8.32
N ASN A 29 -9.76 -5.82 9.11
CA ASN A 29 -9.85 -5.74 10.56
C ASN A 29 -8.57 -5.28 11.23
N GLY A 30 -7.42 -5.63 10.66
CA GLY A 30 -6.13 -5.18 11.17
C GLY A 30 -5.70 -3.80 10.67
N GLY A 31 -6.45 -3.24 9.73
CA GLY A 31 -6.21 -1.90 9.22
C GLY A 31 -4.96 -1.76 8.37
N VAL A 32 -4.51 -0.53 8.26
CA VAL A 32 -3.29 -0.15 7.54
C VAL A 32 -2.29 0.40 8.55
N PHE A 33 -1.05 -0.07 8.49
CA PHE A 33 -0.03 0.46 9.38
C PHE A 33 1.31 0.61 8.69
N LEU A 34 2.16 1.46 9.27
CA LEU A 34 3.50 1.71 8.78
C LEU A 34 4.49 0.99 9.68
N SER A 35 5.32 0.14 9.08
CA SER A 35 6.40 -0.55 9.78
C SER A 35 7.72 0.16 9.50
N PRO A 36 8.62 0.26 10.48
CA PRO A 36 9.94 0.84 10.23
C PRO A 36 10.87 -0.06 9.43
N ASP A 37 10.48 -1.29 9.21
CA ASP A 37 11.36 -2.32 8.65
C ASP A 37 11.73 -2.08 7.19
N ILE A 38 12.87 -2.64 6.82
CA ILE A 38 13.28 -2.82 5.44
C ILE A 38 12.92 -4.27 5.09
N LYS A 39 12.19 -4.44 4.01
CA LYS A 39 11.85 -5.78 3.54
C LYS A 39 12.29 -5.93 2.10
N MET A 40 12.93 -7.05 1.80
CA MET A 40 13.50 -7.30 0.49
C MET A 40 12.96 -8.62 -0.06
N HIS A 41 12.92 -8.71 -1.39
CA HIS A 41 12.56 -9.97 -2.02
C HIS A 41 13.61 -11.02 -1.72
N PRO A 42 13.21 -12.26 -1.39
CA PRO A 42 14.16 -13.32 -1.00
C PRO A 42 15.18 -13.64 -2.08
N GLU A 43 14.81 -13.51 -3.33
CA GLU A 43 15.68 -13.83 -4.46
C GLU A 43 16.49 -12.65 -4.97
N GLY A 44 16.34 -11.50 -4.34
CA GLY A 44 16.95 -10.27 -4.81
C GLY A 44 16.26 -9.75 -6.05
N SER A 45 16.86 -8.74 -6.67
CA SER A 45 16.25 -8.09 -7.82
C SER A 45 16.87 -8.60 -9.12
N ARG A 46 16.02 -9.02 -10.04
CA ARG A 46 16.44 -9.34 -11.40
C ARG A 46 16.21 -8.17 -12.35
N ASN A 47 15.41 -7.19 -11.94
CA ASN A 47 14.90 -6.15 -12.82
C ASN A 47 15.22 -4.74 -12.37
N GLY A 48 16.20 -4.58 -11.48
CA GLY A 48 16.63 -3.27 -11.03
C GLY A 48 16.36 -3.04 -9.55
N ALA A 49 16.90 -1.93 -9.03
CA ALA A 49 16.90 -1.64 -7.59
C ALA A 49 15.50 -1.49 -7.01
N GLU A 50 14.58 -0.93 -7.76
CA GLU A 50 13.21 -0.69 -7.27
C GLU A 50 12.42 -1.97 -7.06
N ASN A 51 12.84 -3.06 -7.70
CA ASN A 51 12.20 -4.37 -7.51
C ASN A 51 12.86 -5.20 -6.43
N LEU A 52 13.95 -4.69 -5.84
CA LEU A 52 14.64 -5.35 -4.76
C LEU A 52 13.83 -5.28 -3.46
N TYR A 53 13.14 -4.19 -3.24
CA TYR A 53 12.46 -3.90 -1.98
C TYR A 53 10.98 -4.16 -2.08
N ILE A 54 10.43 -4.74 -1.02
CA ILE A 54 8.98 -4.86 -0.83
C ILE A 54 8.52 -3.61 -0.11
N LEU A 55 7.67 -2.84 -0.75
CA LEU A 55 7.19 -1.55 -0.23
C LEU A 55 5.96 -1.70 0.64
N GLY A 56 5.14 -2.71 0.35
CA GLY A 56 3.94 -2.98 1.12
C GLY A 56 3.50 -4.41 0.91
N GLU A 57 2.67 -4.90 1.82
CA GLU A 57 2.10 -6.24 1.74
C GLU A 57 0.69 -6.26 2.26
N TYR A 58 -0.15 -7.06 1.61
CA TYR A 58 -1.47 -7.38 2.11
C TYR A 58 -1.43 -8.76 2.75
N HIS A 59 -1.95 -8.85 3.95
CA HIS A 59 -2.01 -10.11 4.68
C HIS A 59 -3.45 -10.50 4.97
N ASN A 60 -3.76 -11.77 4.80
CA ASN A 60 -5.03 -12.34 5.18
C ASN A 60 -4.78 -13.47 6.18
N ASP A 61 -4.65 -13.09 7.44
CA ASP A 61 -4.24 -13.98 8.52
C ASP A 61 -5.41 -14.32 9.44
N ARG A 62 -6.45 -14.90 8.86
CA ARG A 62 -7.67 -15.21 9.61
C ARG A 62 -7.48 -16.32 10.63
N LYS A 63 -6.55 -17.22 10.37
CA LYS A 63 -6.25 -18.34 11.26
C LYS A 63 -4.95 -18.15 12.00
N GLY A 64 -4.32 -16.99 11.82
CA GLY A 64 -3.03 -16.72 12.41
C GLY A 64 -3.09 -16.47 13.90
N MET A 65 -1.93 -16.64 14.51
CA MET A 65 -1.73 -16.35 15.93
C MET A 65 -1.72 -14.86 16.14
N GLY A 66 -2.65 -14.31 16.79
CA GLY A 66 -2.76 -12.88 16.99
C GLY A 66 -4.02 -12.27 16.43
N GLY A 67 -4.67 -12.98 15.51
CA GLY A 67 -6.02 -12.62 15.09
C GLY A 67 -6.20 -11.27 14.42
N LEU A 68 -5.18 -10.77 13.72
CA LEU A 68 -5.30 -9.51 13.00
C LEU A 68 -6.22 -9.58 11.79
N GLY A 69 -6.48 -10.80 11.30
CA GLY A 69 -7.31 -11.01 10.13
C GLY A 69 -6.65 -10.45 8.88
N ARG A 70 -7.34 -9.57 8.18
CA ARG A 70 -6.79 -8.91 6.99
C ARG A 70 -6.18 -7.56 7.38
N TYR A 71 -4.98 -7.31 6.89
CA TYR A 71 -4.31 -6.03 7.14
C TYR A 71 -3.32 -5.69 6.04
N ILE A 72 -2.96 -4.42 5.97
CA ILE A 72 -1.96 -3.91 5.03
C ILE A 72 -0.80 -3.33 5.83
N ALA A 73 0.40 -3.78 5.51
CA ALA A 73 1.64 -3.23 6.09
C ALA A 73 2.40 -2.47 5.01
N ILE A 74 2.84 -1.27 5.34
CA ILE A 74 3.70 -0.47 4.47
C ILE A 74 5.06 -0.38 5.16
N TYR A 75 6.14 -0.61 4.43
CA TYR A 75 7.49 -0.68 5.00
C TYR A 75 8.25 0.61 4.75
N TYR A 76 8.37 1.41 5.79
CA TYR A 76 9.06 2.70 5.73
C TYR A 76 10.53 2.52 5.29
N GLY A 77 11.24 1.57 5.87
CA GLY A 77 12.65 1.35 5.55
C GLY A 77 12.86 1.03 4.07
N SER A 78 11.98 0.22 3.49
CA SER A 78 12.02 -0.07 2.06
C SER A 78 11.67 1.16 1.24
N PHE A 79 10.66 1.91 1.67
CA PHE A 79 10.18 3.08 0.95
C PHE A 79 11.28 4.14 0.79
N ILE A 80 12.00 4.45 1.86
CA ILE A 80 13.05 5.47 1.76
C ILE A 80 14.25 5.01 0.96
N ARG A 81 14.50 3.71 0.88
CA ARG A 81 15.59 3.20 0.03
C ARG A 81 15.33 3.47 -1.44
N VAL A 82 14.07 3.48 -1.83
CA VAL A 82 13.70 3.68 -3.24
C VAL A 82 13.43 5.14 -3.55
N TYR A 83 12.78 5.86 -2.64
CA TYR A 83 12.21 7.18 -2.94
C TYR A 83 12.79 8.34 -2.14
N ALA A 84 13.90 8.14 -1.44
CA ALA A 84 14.48 9.19 -0.59
C ALA A 84 14.79 10.48 -1.34
N ASP A 85 15.20 10.36 -2.60
CA ASP A 85 15.64 11.51 -3.39
C ASP A 85 14.52 12.29 -4.07
N MET A 86 13.30 11.84 -3.92
CA MET A 86 12.16 12.50 -4.55
C MET A 86 11.58 13.62 -3.68
N SER A 87 10.84 14.52 -4.31
CA SER A 87 10.15 15.58 -3.57
C SER A 87 9.05 14.98 -2.69
N PRO A 88 8.63 15.68 -1.64
CA PRO A 88 7.52 15.19 -0.80
C PRO A 88 6.25 14.90 -1.58
N LYS A 89 5.96 15.71 -2.59
CA LYS A 89 4.80 15.50 -3.45
C LYS A 89 4.90 14.18 -4.20
N GLU A 90 6.06 13.92 -4.78
CA GLU A 90 6.29 12.67 -5.51
C GLU A 90 6.28 11.47 -4.57
N GLN A 91 6.87 11.63 -3.39
CA GLN A 91 6.86 10.59 -2.38
C GLN A 91 5.42 10.22 -2.00
N LYS A 92 4.57 11.22 -1.80
CA LYS A 92 3.17 10.97 -1.46
C LYS A 92 2.42 10.26 -2.58
N GLU A 93 2.71 10.60 -3.83
CA GLU A 93 2.11 9.94 -4.98
C GLU A 93 2.51 8.48 -5.07
N HIS A 94 3.80 8.19 -4.84
CA HIS A 94 4.27 6.80 -4.82
C HIS A 94 3.68 6.02 -3.65
N LEU A 95 3.61 6.64 -2.49
CA LEU A 95 3.02 6.00 -1.32
C LEU A 95 1.55 5.66 -1.56
N ARG A 96 0.81 6.58 -2.19
CA ARG A 96 -0.58 6.32 -2.58
C ARG A 96 -0.67 5.11 -3.51
N GLY A 97 0.24 5.05 -4.48
CA GLY A 97 0.27 3.92 -5.41
C GLY A 97 0.52 2.59 -4.70
N VAL A 98 1.44 2.58 -3.76
CA VAL A 98 1.73 1.38 -2.97
C VAL A 98 0.49 0.94 -2.18
N LEU A 99 -0.15 1.87 -1.50
CA LEU A 99 -1.33 1.56 -0.70
C LEU A 99 -2.49 1.05 -1.57
N LEU A 100 -2.74 1.70 -2.71
CA LEU A 100 -3.81 1.29 -3.60
C LEU A 100 -3.54 -0.09 -4.21
N HIS A 101 -2.28 -0.41 -4.45
CA HIS A 101 -1.91 -1.75 -4.93
C HIS A 101 -2.31 -2.81 -3.88
N GLU A 102 -2.06 -2.54 -2.61
CA GLU A 102 -2.44 -3.48 -1.56
C GLU A 102 -3.95 -3.57 -1.38
N PHE A 103 -4.67 -2.47 -1.56
CA PHE A 103 -6.13 -2.53 -1.57
C PHE A 103 -6.68 -3.38 -2.72
N THR A 104 -5.96 -3.43 -3.84
CA THR A 104 -6.34 -4.33 -4.94
C THR A 104 -6.33 -5.78 -4.45
N HIS A 105 -5.29 -6.17 -3.72
CA HIS A 105 -5.22 -7.52 -3.16
C HIS A 105 -6.35 -7.77 -2.15
N HIS A 106 -6.70 -6.75 -1.37
CA HIS A 106 -7.81 -6.86 -0.42
C HIS A 106 -9.13 -7.11 -1.16
N MET A 107 -9.39 -6.36 -2.21
CA MET A 107 -10.60 -6.56 -3.02
C MET A 107 -10.63 -7.94 -3.65
N GLU A 108 -9.49 -8.40 -4.15
CA GLU A 108 -9.38 -9.75 -4.71
C GLU A 108 -9.66 -10.83 -3.66
N SER A 109 -9.15 -10.63 -2.46
CA SER A 109 -9.38 -11.57 -1.36
C SER A 109 -10.86 -11.63 -0.98
N LEU A 110 -11.52 -10.48 -0.89
CA LEU A 110 -12.96 -10.44 -0.59
C LEU A 110 -13.77 -11.08 -1.70
N ALA A 111 -13.37 -10.87 -2.94
CA ALA A 111 -14.01 -11.44 -4.10
C ALA A 111 -13.98 -12.97 -4.06
N GLY A 112 -12.84 -13.53 -3.72
CA GLY A 112 -12.67 -14.98 -3.64
C GLY A 112 -13.59 -15.62 -2.60
N GLU A 113 -13.89 -14.87 -1.53
CA GLU A 113 -14.76 -15.40 -0.47
C GLU A 113 -16.24 -15.18 -0.70
N HIS A 114 -16.60 -14.03 -1.26
CA HIS A 114 -18.01 -13.62 -1.28
C HIS A 114 -18.61 -13.54 -2.67
N GLY A 115 -17.80 -13.71 -3.71
CA GLY A 115 -18.27 -13.61 -5.09
C GLY A 115 -18.77 -12.25 -5.50
N LEU A 116 -18.40 -11.19 -4.76
CA LEU A 116 -18.94 -9.84 -4.96
C LEU A 116 -17.96 -8.89 -5.65
N ALA A 117 -17.01 -9.42 -6.36
CA ALA A 117 -15.83 -8.67 -6.77
C ALA A 117 -16.01 -7.62 -7.83
N VAL A 118 -16.96 -7.81 -8.73
CA VAL A 118 -16.93 -7.03 -9.96
C VAL A 118 -17.12 -5.54 -9.70
N LYS A 119 -18.10 -5.18 -8.90
CA LYS A 119 -18.37 -3.78 -8.59
C LYS A 119 -17.23 -3.14 -7.79
N ASP A 120 -16.69 -3.87 -6.83
CA ASP A 120 -15.61 -3.35 -5.99
C ASP A 120 -14.33 -3.16 -6.78
N ALA A 121 -14.00 -4.12 -7.64
CA ALA A 121 -12.82 -4.02 -8.49
C ALA A 121 -12.96 -2.84 -9.45
N GLN A 122 -14.13 -2.65 -10.03
CA GLN A 122 -14.40 -1.53 -10.93
C GLN A 122 -14.28 -0.19 -10.21
N ARG A 123 -14.82 -0.09 -9.00
CA ARG A 123 -14.74 1.15 -8.21
C ARG A 123 -13.29 1.47 -7.86
N LEU A 124 -12.51 0.47 -7.47
CA LEU A 124 -11.12 0.67 -7.14
C LEU A 124 -10.33 1.10 -8.38
N GLU A 125 -10.59 0.48 -9.53
CA GLU A 125 -9.94 0.87 -10.77
C GLU A 125 -10.28 2.31 -11.15
N GLN A 126 -11.52 2.73 -10.98
CA GLN A 126 -11.93 4.10 -11.23
C GLN A 126 -11.21 5.07 -10.30
N TYR A 127 -11.08 4.69 -9.03
CA TYR A 127 -10.36 5.51 -8.05
C TYR A 127 -8.89 5.66 -8.44
N LYS A 128 -8.25 4.56 -8.81
CA LYS A 128 -6.85 4.56 -9.24
C LYS A 128 -6.62 5.45 -10.45
N ARG A 129 -7.54 5.46 -11.39
CA ARG A 129 -7.41 6.24 -12.63
C ARG A 129 -7.29 7.73 -12.38
N ARG A 130 -7.88 8.23 -11.32
CA ARG A 130 -7.78 9.65 -10.95
C ARG A 130 -6.32 10.05 -10.72
N PHE A 131 -5.51 9.15 -10.22
CA PHE A 131 -4.12 9.42 -9.90
C PHE A 131 -3.17 9.04 -11.03
N LYS A 132 -3.51 8.02 -11.82
CA LYS A 132 -2.72 7.65 -12.99
C LYS A 132 -2.61 8.77 -14.01
N VAL A 133 -3.70 9.47 -14.25
CA VAL A 133 -3.72 10.58 -15.21
C VAL A 133 -2.72 11.65 -14.80
N ARG A 134 -2.64 11.94 -13.51
CA ARG A 134 -1.70 12.94 -12.97
C ARG A 134 -0.26 12.51 -13.12
N ARG A 135 0.02 11.21 -13.03
CA ARG A 135 1.37 10.67 -13.05
C ARG A 135 1.99 10.63 -14.44
N LYS A 136 1.20 10.71 -15.47
CA LYS A 136 1.68 10.68 -16.84
C LYS A 136 2.16 12.02 -17.37
N GLN A 137 2.07 13.05 -16.57
CA GLN A 137 2.47 14.39 -17.00
C GLN A 137 3.81 14.81 -16.46
#